data_cb5d6a91339bffcafc5692389ef0222f
#
_entry.id   cb5d6a91339bffcafc5692389ef0222f
#
_cell.length_a   1.000
_cell.length_b   1.000
_cell.length_c   1.000
_cell.angle_alpha   90.00
_cell.angle_beta   90.00
_cell.angle_gamma   90.00
#
_symmetry.space_group_name_H-M   'P 1'
#
loop_
_entity.id
_entity.type
_entity.pdbx_description
1 polymer ?
#
loop_
_entity_poly.entity_id
_entity_poly.type
_entity_poly.pdbx_seq_one_letter_code
_entity_poly.pdbx_strand_id
1 'polypeptide(L)'
;MHTNTMMTATKETLRDALQQYFGFDKFKGNQEAIIKSVLNGHDTFVIMPTGGGKSLCYQLPALMLDGTAIIISPLIALMKNQVDSIRGYSQNDDVAHFLNSSLTKAQMKLVKQDISDGKTKLLFIAPETLTKDENIEFFQQ
;
A
#
# COMPACT_ATOMS: atom_id res chain seq x y z
N MET A 1 -18.41 -4.78 -15.87
CA MET A 1 -17.55 -3.96 -16.73
C MET A 1 -16.29 -3.49 -16.07
N HIS A 2 -16.31 -3.36 -14.75
CA HIS A 2 -15.11 -2.93 -14.03
C HIS A 2 -13.97 -3.94 -14.09
N THR A 3 -14.31 -5.23 -14.23
CA THR A 3 -13.32 -6.28 -14.41
C THR A 3 -12.49 -6.08 -15.68
N ASN A 4 -13.09 -5.56 -16.73
CA ASN A 4 -12.38 -5.33 -18.00
C ASN A 4 -11.32 -4.24 -17.86
N THR A 5 -11.56 -3.20 -17.06
CA THR A 5 -10.61 -2.12 -16.85
C THR A 5 -9.34 -2.64 -16.16
N MET A 6 -9.49 -3.53 -15.18
CA MET A 6 -8.34 -4.13 -14.49
C MET A 6 -7.61 -5.13 -15.37
N MET A 7 -8.34 -5.93 -16.14
CA MET A 7 -7.76 -6.94 -17.02
C MET A 7 -7.03 -6.36 -18.20
N THR A 8 -7.31 -5.10 -18.56
CA THR A 8 -6.67 -4.42 -19.68
C THR A 8 -5.49 -3.55 -19.25
N ALA A 9 -5.04 -3.67 -17.99
CA ALA A 9 -3.83 -2.99 -17.55
C ALA A 9 -2.65 -3.47 -18.38
N THR A 10 -2.25 -2.65 -19.34
CA THR A 10 -1.18 -2.96 -20.28
C THR A 10 0.17 -2.55 -19.72
N LYS A 11 1.22 -2.98 -20.39
CA LYS A 11 2.58 -2.57 -20.10
C LYS A 11 2.74 -1.06 -20.09
N GLU A 12 2.08 -0.35 -21.00
CA GLU A 12 2.10 1.10 -21.08
C GLU A 12 1.41 1.75 -19.89
N THR A 13 0.24 1.22 -19.50
CA THR A 13 -0.51 1.73 -18.34
C THR A 13 0.30 1.60 -17.06
N LEU A 14 1.00 0.48 -16.88
CA LEU A 14 1.86 0.26 -15.72
C LEU A 14 3.07 1.19 -15.71
N ARG A 15 3.69 1.40 -16.85
CA ARG A 15 4.81 2.33 -16.97
C ARG A 15 4.37 3.75 -16.71
N ASP A 16 3.21 4.15 -17.20
CA ASP A 16 2.66 5.47 -16.95
C ASP A 16 2.41 5.69 -15.47
N ALA A 17 1.86 4.69 -14.77
CA ALA A 17 1.67 4.75 -13.33
C ALA A 17 2.99 4.81 -12.58
N LEU A 18 3.97 4.03 -12.99
CA LEU A 18 5.31 4.04 -12.40
C LEU A 18 5.95 5.43 -12.52
N GLN A 19 5.87 6.02 -13.69
CA GLN A 19 6.37 7.36 -13.94
C GLN A 19 5.62 8.40 -13.09
N GLN A 20 4.30 8.31 -13.09
CA GLN A 20 3.45 9.28 -12.39
C GLN A 20 3.67 9.26 -10.88
N TYR A 21 3.71 8.08 -10.28
CA TYR A 21 3.78 7.96 -8.82
C TYR A 21 5.20 7.95 -8.27
N PHE A 22 6.16 7.42 -9.01
CA PHE A 22 7.52 7.23 -8.50
C PHE A 22 8.61 7.88 -9.35
N GLY A 23 8.29 8.35 -10.56
CA GLY A 23 9.24 8.98 -11.44
C GLY A 23 10.25 8.03 -12.08
N PHE A 24 9.98 6.73 -12.08
CA PHE A 24 10.85 5.74 -12.70
C PHE A 24 10.37 5.40 -14.10
N ASP A 25 11.32 5.18 -15.00
CA ASP A 25 11.02 4.85 -16.41
C ASP A 25 10.85 3.36 -16.66
N LYS A 26 11.45 2.52 -15.84
CA LYS A 26 11.50 1.07 -16.05
C LYS A 26 11.33 0.30 -14.75
N PHE A 27 10.70 -0.85 -14.87
CA PHE A 27 10.67 -1.83 -13.79
C PHE A 27 12.00 -2.60 -13.74
N LYS A 28 12.35 -3.08 -12.55
CA LYS A 28 13.55 -3.90 -12.34
C LYS A 28 13.16 -5.34 -12.06
N GLY A 29 13.94 -6.27 -12.62
CA GLY A 29 13.74 -7.70 -12.37
C GLY A 29 12.30 -8.13 -12.63
N ASN A 30 11.69 -8.77 -11.63
CA ASN A 30 10.36 -9.34 -11.73
C ASN A 30 9.24 -8.39 -11.26
N GLN A 31 9.54 -7.12 -10.99
CA GLN A 31 8.56 -6.17 -10.46
C GLN A 31 7.29 -6.10 -11.31
N GLU A 32 7.43 -5.97 -12.63
CA GLU A 32 6.29 -5.84 -13.52
C GLU A 32 5.38 -7.08 -13.47
N ALA A 33 5.97 -8.27 -13.50
CA ALA A 33 5.22 -9.53 -13.44
C ALA A 33 4.48 -9.68 -12.10
N ILE A 34 5.12 -9.29 -11.01
CA ILE A 34 4.54 -9.34 -9.66
C ILE A 34 3.34 -8.39 -9.58
N ILE A 35 3.51 -7.16 -10.05
CA ILE A 35 2.46 -6.14 -10.01
C ILE A 35 1.26 -6.58 -10.86
N LYS A 36 1.50 -7.11 -12.05
CA LYS A 36 0.43 -7.63 -12.90
C LYS A 36 -0.35 -8.75 -12.21
N SER A 37 0.36 -9.66 -11.54
CA SER A 37 -0.28 -10.74 -10.79
C SER A 37 -1.22 -10.20 -9.71
N VAL A 38 -0.77 -9.22 -8.94
CA VAL A 38 -1.58 -8.59 -7.90
C VAL A 38 -2.78 -7.85 -8.51
N LEU A 39 -2.57 -7.07 -9.55
CA LEU A 39 -3.64 -6.30 -10.20
C LEU A 39 -4.70 -7.20 -10.82
N ASN A 40 -4.32 -8.40 -11.26
CA ASN A 40 -5.26 -9.38 -11.81
C ASN A 40 -6.00 -10.17 -10.73
N GLY A 41 -5.81 -9.82 -9.47
CA GLY A 41 -6.53 -10.44 -8.36
C GLY A 41 -5.95 -11.77 -7.88
N HIS A 42 -4.73 -12.10 -8.28
CA HIS A 42 -4.08 -13.34 -7.86
C HIS A 42 -3.36 -13.16 -6.54
N ASP A 43 -3.48 -14.16 -5.67
CA ASP A 43 -2.63 -14.26 -4.49
C ASP A 43 -1.20 -14.49 -4.96
N THR A 44 -0.27 -13.67 -4.46
CA THR A 44 1.09 -13.65 -5.00
C THR A 44 2.11 -13.79 -3.87
N PHE A 45 2.94 -14.81 -3.95
CA PHE A 45 4.03 -15.04 -3.01
C PHE A 45 5.35 -14.65 -3.66
N VAL A 46 6.13 -13.78 -2.99
CA VAL A 46 7.35 -13.21 -3.56
C VAL A 46 8.52 -13.36 -2.60
N ILE A 47 9.63 -13.87 -3.13
CA ILE A 47 10.91 -13.90 -2.41
C ILE A 47 11.87 -13.01 -3.19
N MET A 48 12.35 -11.95 -2.55
CA MET A 48 13.30 -11.02 -3.14
C MET A 48 14.39 -10.68 -2.13
N PRO A 49 15.64 -10.49 -2.57
CA PRO A 49 16.71 -10.05 -1.66
C PRO A 49 16.44 -8.62 -1.17
N THR A 50 17.06 -8.28 -0.05
CA THR A 50 17.05 -6.92 0.48
C THR A 50 17.61 -5.97 -0.57
N GLY A 51 16.94 -4.86 -0.81
CA GLY A 51 17.34 -3.90 -1.84
C GLY A 51 16.84 -4.25 -3.24
N GLY A 52 16.06 -5.32 -3.40
CA GLY A 52 15.53 -5.72 -4.69
C GLY A 52 14.29 -4.97 -5.17
N GLY A 53 13.89 -3.92 -4.45
CA GLY A 53 12.72 -3.12 -4.85
C GLY A 53 11.38 -3.74 -4.46
N LYS A 54 11.34 -4.47 -3.33
CA LYS A 54 10.11 -5.13 -2.85
C LYS A 54 8.97 -4.16 -2.60
N SER A 55 9.28 -2.98 -2.08
CA SER A 55 8.27 -1.98 -1.70
C SER A 55 7.39 -1.58 -2.88
N LEU A 56 7.98 -1.39 -4.04
CA LEU A 56 7.25 -1.00 -5.25
C LEU A 56 6.19 -2.03 -5.62
N CYS A 57 6.45 -3.31 -5.38
CA CYS A 57 5.57 -4.40 -5.76
C CYS A 57 4.21 -4.34 -5.05
N TYR A 58 4.12 -3.74 -3.87
CA TYR A 58 2.83 -3.53 -3.21
C TYR A 58 2.39 -2.07 -3.22
N GLN A 59 3.32 -1.13 -3.24
CA GLN A 59 2.98 0.30 -3.23
C GLN A 59 2.29 0.74 -4.52
N LEU A 60 2.81 0.33 -5.66
CA LEU A 60 2.22 0.73 -6.94
C LEU A 60 0.80 0.15 -7.12
N PRO A 61 0.56 -1.15 -6.91
CA PRO A 61 -0.81 -1.67 -6.97
C PRO A 61 -1.76 -0.98 -5.99
N ALA A 62 -1.30 -0.68 -4.78
CA ALA A 62 -2.13 0.01 -3.79
C ALA A 62 -2.59 1.38 -4.27
N LEU A 63 -1.71 2.11 -4.95
CA LEU A 63 -2.04 3.43 -5.50
C LEU A 63 -2.96 3.34 -6.70
N MET A 64 -2.90 2.27 -7.47
CA MET A 64 -3.71 2.07 -8.67
C MET A 64 -5.10 1.53 -8.37
N LEU A 65 -5.24 0.71 -7.33
CA LEU A 65 -6.51 0.06 -6.99
C LEU A 65 -7.36 0.95 -6.09
N ASP A 66 -8.66 0.73 -6.11
CA ASP A 66 -9.57 1.38 -5.18
C ASP A 66 -9.41 0.78 -3.78
N GLY A 67 -9.70 1.58 -2.77
CA GLY A 67 -9.64 1.15 -1.38
C GLY A 67 -8.27 1.35 -0.76
N THR A 68 -8.09 0.75 0.40
CA THR A 68 -6.88 0.85 1.20
C THR A 68 -6.17 -0.50 1.25
N ALA A 69 -4.89 -0.51 0.87
CA ALA A 69 -4.06 -1.71 1.03
C ALA A 69 -3.53 -1.76 2.46
N ILE A 70 -3.65 -2.91 3.08
CA ILE A 70 -3.16 -3.14 4.44
C ILE A 70 -1.85 -3.92 4.36
N ILE A 71 -0.79 -3.32 4.88
CA ILE A 71 0.54 -3.93 4.91
C ILE A 71 0.85 -4.32 6.35
N ILE A 72 0.91 -5.62 6.60
CA ILE A 72 1.18 -6.14 7.93
C ILE A 72 2.68 -6.34 8.07
N SER A 73 3.29 -5.68 9.06
CA SER A 73 4.74 -5.73 9.27
C SER A 73 5.06 -5.72 10.76
N PRO A 74 5.98 -6.59 11.21
CA PRO A 74 6.46 -6.54 12.60
C PRO A 74 7.50 -5.44 12.84
N LEU A 75 7.96 -4.76 11.79
CA LEU A 75 9.06 -3.81 11.84
C LEU A 75 8.56 -2.40 12.15
N ILE A 76 8.11 -2.20 13.38
CA ILE A 76 7.52 -0.92 13.83
C ILE A 76 8.45 0.26 13.59
N ALA A 77 9.74 0.08 13.85
CA ALA A 77 10.72 1.16 13.71
C ALA A 77 10.85 1.66 12.27
N LEU A 78 10.52 0.82 11.28
CA LEU A 78 10.62 1.17 9.87
C LEU A 78 9.32 1.71 9.28
N MET A 79 8.20 1.55 9.97
CA MET A 79 6.89 1.97 9.45
C MET A 79 6.85 3.46 9.16
N LYS A 80 7.35 4.27 10.07
CA LYS A 80 7.36 5.72 9.90
C LYS A 80 8.16 6.11 8.67
N ASN A 81 9.33 5.51 8.47
CA ASN A 81 10.16 5.79 7.32
C ASN A 81 9.47 5.39 6.01
N GLN A 82 8.78 4.26 6.00
CA GLN A 82 8.03 3.80 4.83
C GLN A 82 6.87 4.74 4.50
N VAL A 83 6.13 5.18 5.51
CA VAL A 83 5.03 6.14 5.35
C VAL A 83 5.57 7.48 4.85
N ASP A 84 6.63 8.00 5.44
CA ASP A 84 7.22 9.26 5.04
C ASP A 84 7.72 9.22 3.58
N SER A 85 8.29 8.09 3.18
CA SER A 85 8.73 7.88 1.79
C SER A 85 7.56 7.98 0.81
N ILE A 86 6.44 7.34 1.12
CA ILE A 86 5.25 7.36 0.26
C ILE A 86 4.67 8.77 0.21
N ARG A 87 4.59 9.45 1.34
CA ARG A 87 4.11 10.83 1.41
C ARG A 87 4.97 11.77 0.58
N GLY A 88 6.26 11.48 0.48
CA GLY A 88 7.19 12.23 -0.36
C GLY A 88 6.88 12.18 -1.85
N TYR A 89 6.24 11.12 -2.32
CA TYR A 89 5.81 10.98 -3.72
C TYR A 89 4.41 11.52 -3.97
N SER A 90 3.66 11.80 -2.92
CA SER A 90 2.27 12.23 -3.03
C SER A 90 2.11 13.68 -2.58
N GLN A 91 1.09 14.34 -3.12
CA GLN A 91 0.74 15.69 -2.69
C GLN A 91 -0.11 15.69 -1.42
N ASN A 92 -0.64 14.55 -1.01
CA ASN A 92 -1.52 14.41 0.14
C ASN A 92 -0.87 13.52 1.20
N ASP A 93 -0.70 14.05 2.40
CA ASP A 93 -0.09 13.30 3.51
C ASP A 93 -0.97 12.15 4.01
N ASP A 94 -2.27 12.23 3.79
CA ASP A 94 -3.23 11.20 4.22
C ASP A 94 -3.25 9.97 3.31
N VAL A 95 -2.44 9.94 2.25
CA VAL A 95 -2.32 8.79 1.33
C VAL A 95 -1.81 7.53 2.04
N ALA A 96 -0.98 7.69 3.06
CA ALA A 96 -0.40 6.59 3.81
C ALA A 96 -0.36 6.89 5.30
N HIS A 97 -0.65 5.87 6.09
CA HIS A 97 -0.59 5.94 7.55
C HIS A 97 -0.03 4.66 8.13
N PHE A 98 0.30 4.68 9.43
CA PHE A 98 0.63 3.47 10.16
C PHE A 98 -0.18 3.40 11.45
N LEU A 99 -0.43 2.17 11.91
CA LEU A 99 -1.05 1.90 13.20
C LEU A 99 -0.13 0.96 14.00
N ASN A 100 0.36 1.42 15.10
CA ASN A 100 1.14 0.61 16.04
C ASN A 100 1.02 1.21 17.46
N SER A 101 1.66 0.57 18.41
CA SER A 101 1.56 0.95 19.82
C SER A 101 2.17 2.32 20.16
N SER A 102 2.91 2.92 19.23
CA SER A 102 3.51 4.24 19.45
C SER A 102 2.52 5.39 19.30
N LEU A 103 1.35 5.15 18.71
CA LEU A 103 0.36 6.19 18.48
C LEU A 103 -0.53 6.41 19.70
N THR A 104 -0.94 7.67 19.91
CA THR A 104 -1.98 8.01 20.87
C THR A 104 -3.35 7.60 20.35
N LYS A 105 -4.35 7.55 21.23
CA LYS A 105 -5.73 7.25 20.83
C LYS A 105 -6.26 8.28 19.82
N ALA A 106 -5.91 9.56 20.02
CA ALA A 106 -6.32 10.62 19.10
C ALA A 106 -5.70 10.42 17.71
N GLN A 107 -4.44 10.05 17.65
CA GLN A 107 -3.76 9.75 16.39
C GLN A 107 -4.38 8.54 15.68
N MET A 108 -4.69 7.48 16.42
CA MET A 108 -5.36 6.30 15.86
C MET A 108 -6.74 6.64 15.29
N LYS A 109 -7.48 7.51 15.98
CA LYS A 109 -8.80 7.94 15.52
C LYS A 109 -8.70 8.71 14.21
N LEU A 110 -7.70 9.58 14.09
CA LEU A 110 -7.47 10.33 12.85
C LEU A 110 -7.16 9.39 11.68
N VAL A 111 -6.29 8.40 11.90
CA VAL A 111 -5.95 7.41 10.89
C VAL A 111 -7.20 6.66 10.42
N LYS A 112 -8.01 6.19 11.35
CA LYS A 112 -9.24 5.46 11.02
C LYS A 112 -10.24 6.34 10.26
N GLN A 113 -10.31 7.61 10.60
CA GLN A 113 -11.18 8.55 9.91
C GLN A 113 -10.75 8.75 8.46
N ASP A 114 -9.45 8.90 8.21
CA ASP A 114 -8.92 9.05 6.86
C ASP A 114 -9.16 7.80 6.01
N ILE A 115 -9.09 6.60 6.61
CA ILE A 115 -9.42 5.35 5.92
C ILE A 115 -10.90 5.32 5.56
N SER A 116 -11.77 5.65 6.51
CA SER A 116 -13.23 5.66 6.29
C SER A 116 -13.64 6.67 5.23
N ASP A 117 -12.93 7.79 5.15
CA ASP A 117 -13.19 8.84 4.15
C ASP A 117 -12.61 8.51 2.78
N GLY A 118 -11.94 7.38 2.63
CA GLY A 118 -11.37 6.96 1.35
C GLY A 118 -10.11 7.71 0.94
N LYS A 119 -9.47 8.41 1.86
CA LYS A 119 -8.27 9.21 1.58
C LYS A 119 -6.98 8.39 1.60
N THR A 120 -6.96 7.33 2.40
CA THR A 120 -5.76 6.53 2.64
C THR A 120 -5.68 5.36 1.69
N LYS A 121 -4.57 5.24 0.98
CA LYS A 121 -4.30 4.15 0.03
C LYS A 121 -3.47 3.03 0.64
N LEU A 122 -2.61 3.36 1.59
CA LEU A 122 -1.73 2.38 2.25
C LEU A 122 -1.80 2.55 3.76
N LEU A 123 -2.00 1.43 4.45
CA LEU A 123 -1.95 1.38 5.90
C LEU A 123 -0.94 0.32 6.32
N PHE A 124 0.10 0.74 7.03
CA PHE A 124 1.06 -0.17 7.67
C PHE A 124 0.59 -0.46 9.08
N ILE A 125 0.46 -1.72 9.44
CA ILE A 125 -0.05 -2.10 10.76
C ILE A 125 0.80 -3.20 11.37
N ALA A 126 1.05 -3.09 12.68
CA ALA A 126 1.75 -4.13 13.42
C ALA A 126 0.78 -5.29 13.69
N PRO A 127 1.26 -6.56 13.66
CA PRO A 127 0.38 -7.71 13.88
C PRO A 127 -0.39 -7.65 15.19
N GLU A 128 0.26 -7.25 16.27
CA GLU A 128 -0.38 -7.15 17.60
C GLU A 128 -1.45 -6.07 17.65
N THR A 129 -1.30 -5.01 16.85
CA THR A 129 -2.32 -3.96 16.74
C THR A 129 -3.51 -4.43 15.92
N LEU A 130 -3.25 -5.17 14.84
CA LEU A 130 -4.31 -5.69 13.97
C LEU A 130 -5.25 -6.62 14.74
N THR A 131 -4.73 -7.43 15.66
CA THR A 131 -5.51 -8.43 16.39
C THR A 131 -6.31 -7.89 17.56
N LYS A 132 -6.21 -6.61 17.89
CA LYS A 132 -7.07 -6.01 18.91
C LYS A 132 -8.51 -5.98 18.45
N ASP A 133 -9.45 -6.31 19.34
CA ASP A 133 -10.88 -6.42 19.01
C ASP A 133 -11.42 -5.16 18.31
N GLU A 134 -11.10 -4.00 18.82
CA GLU A 134 -11.54 -2.71 18.25
C GLU A 134 -11.07 -2.52 16.82
N ASN A 135 -9.88 -3.01 16.48
CA ASN A 135 -9.32 -2.91 15.14
C ASN A 135 -9.90 -3.96 14.21
N ILE A 136 -10.11 -5.17 14.71
CA ILE A 136 -10.79 -6.22 13.95
C ILE A 136 -12.18 -5.75 13.53
N GLU A 137 -12.95 -5.20 14.47
CA GLU A 137 -14.28 -4.65 14.19
C GLU A 137 -14.23 -3.55 13.14
N PHE A 138 -13.26 -2.65 13.25
CA PHE A 138 -13.09 -1.55 12.30
C PHE A 138 -12.87 -2.06 10.87
N PHE A 139 -11.99 -3.04 10.70
CA PHE A 139 -11.64 -3.56 9.37
C PHE A 139 -12.70 -4.48 8.77
N GLN A 140 -13.66 -4.93 9.56
CA GLN A 140 -14.78 -5.74 9.07
C GLN A 140 -15.95 -4.91 8.52
N GLN A 141 -15.88 -3.61 8.65
CA GLN A 141 -16.94 -2.71 8.17
C GLN A 141 -16.92 -2.52 6.65
#